data_ea9a9e24b88dbbba08277724b9e6a20e
#
_entry.id   ea9a9e24b88dbbba08277724b9e6a20e
#
_cell.length_a   1.000
_cell.length_b   1.000
_cell.length_c   1.000
_cell.angle_alpha   90.00
_cell.angle_beta   90.00
_cell.angle_gamma   90.00
#
_symmetry.space_group_name_H-M   'P 1'
#
loop_
_entity.id
_entity.type
_entity.pdbx_description
1 polymer ?
#
loop_
_entity_poly.entity_id
_entity_poly.type
_entity_poly.pdbx_seq_one_letter_code
_entity_poly.pdbx_strand_id
1 'polypeptide(L)'
;MLDNPKKTEPLMAALKAAVPFDVELMPALIKLLQTENIATLNETRQTVSDVSYAGDEGGIVCHIVPPDRREALVVSLTHLRVSRTMPLASAVVDYQKHRVKKLKKQSYS
;
A
#
# COMPACT_ATOMS: atom_id res chain seq x y z
N MET A 1 12.68 14.29 -0.31
CA MET A 1 11.37 13.66 -0.43
C MET A 1 11.42 12.51 -1.43
N LEU A 2 11.04 11.31 -1.01
CA LEU A 2 11.11 10.12 -1.87
C LEU A 2 10.10 10.17 -3.00
N ASP A 3 8.91 10.67 -2.72
CA ASP A 3 7.83 10.68 -3.69
C ASP A 3 7.74 12.05 -4.38
N ASN A 4 7.44 12.01 -5.68
CA ASN A 4 7.23 13.24 -6.46
C ASN A 4 5.81 13.76 -6.17
N PRO A 5 5.64 14.94 -5.55
CA PRO A 5 4.31 15.44 -5.19
C PRO A 5 3.39 15.61 -6.40
N LYS A 6 3.93 16.00 -7.54
CA LYS A 6 3.13 16.22 -8.77
C LYS A 6 2.48 14.93 -9.27
N LYS A 7 3.08 13.78 -9.00
CA LYS A 7 2.53 12.47 -9.38
C LYS A 7 1.77 11.84 -8.23
N THR A 8 2.25 12.03 -7.01
CA THR A 8 1.70 11.38 -5.81
C THR A 8 0.35 11.97 -5.41
N GLU A 9 0.20 13.29 -5.45
CA GLU A 9 -1.05 13.93 -5.06
C GLU A 9 -2.25 13.54 -5.94
N PRO A 10 -2.11 13.53 -7.29
CA PRO A 10 -3.22 13.06 -8.13
C PRO A 10 -3.56 11.59 -7.88
N LEU A 11 -2.55 10.75 -7.66
CA LEU A 11 -2.77 9.33 -7.37
C LEU A 11 -3.49 9.17 -6.02
N MET A 12 -3.08 9.91 -5.00
CA MET A 12 -3.77 9.93 -3.71
C MET A 12 -5.25 10.28 -3.85
N ALA A 13 -5.53 11.36 -4.57
CA ALA A 13 -6.91 11.81 -4.78
C ALA A 13 -7.73 10.75 -5.52
N ALA A 14 -7.14 10.12 -6.53
CA ALA A 14 -7.81 9.07 -7.31
C ALA A 14 -8.07 7.82 -6.45
N LEU A 15 -7.12 7.43 -5.61
CA LEU A 15 -7.28 6.30 -4.70
C LEU A 15 -8.36 6.58 -3.65
N LYS A 16 -8.40 7.77 -3.09
CA LYS A 16 -9.45 8.16 -2.14
C LYS A 16 -10.83 8.13 -2.78
N ALA A 17 -10.93 8.50 -4.04
CA ALA A 17 -12.19 8.43 -4.78
C ALA A 17 -12.59 6.98 -5.11
N ALA A 18 -11.63 6.06 -5.17
CA ALA A 18 -11.87 4.66 -5.54
C ALA A 18 -12.21 3.77 -4.35
N VAL A 19 -11.95 4.18 -3.11
CA VAL A 19 -12.27 3.34 -1.94
C VAL A 19 -13.77 3.10 -1.80
N PRO A 20 -14.19 1.89 -1.36
CA PRO A 20 -13.33 0.75 -1.05
C PRO A 20 -12.88 0.00 -2.30
N PHE A 21 -11.66 -0.53 -2.30
CA PHE A 21 -11.17 -1.36 -3.39
C PHE A 21 -10.39 -2.56 -2.84
N ASP A 22 -10.36 -3.64 -3.60
CA ASP A 22 -9.72 -4.88 -3.18
C ASP A 22 -8.25 -4.90 -3.56
N VAL A 23 -7.43 -5.48 -2.68
CA VAL A 23 -6.00 -5.66 -2.89
C VAL A 23 -5.59 -7.06 -2.45
N GLU A 24 -4.44 -7.52 -2.94
CA GLU A 24 -3.78 -8.71 -2.43
C GLU A 24 -2.54 -8.29 -1.66
N LEU A 25 -2.34 -8.89 -0.49
CA LEU A 25 -1.13 -8.68 0.30
C LEU A 25 0.02 -9.46 -0.36
N MET A 26 1.15 -8.78 -0.58
CA MET A 26 2.33 -9.45 -1.12
C MET A 26 2.91 -10.41 -0.07
N PRO A 27 3.54 -11.53 -0.51
CA PRO A 27 4.04 -12.55 0.43
C PRO A 27 4.99 -12.00 1.49
N ALA A 28 5.85 -11.04 1.14
CA ALA A 28 6.78 -10.43 2.08
C ALA A 28 6.05 -9.72 3.22
N LEU A 29 4.94 -9.05 2.93
CA LEU A 29 4.13 -8.38 3.94
C LEU A 29 3.45 -9.38 4.86
N ILE A 30 2.90 -10.45 4.29
CA ILE A 30 2.25 -11.51 5.07
C ILE A 30 3.23 -12.11 6.07
N LYS A 31 4.44 -12.42 5.60
CA LYS A 31 5.50 -12.97 6.43
C LYS A 31 5.89 -12.02 7.56
N LEU A 32 6.01 -10.72 7.26
CA LEU A 32 6.33 -9.72 8.26
C LEU A 32 5.25 -9.64 9.34
N LEU A 33 3.98 -9.60 8.95
CA LEU A 33 2.87 -9.54 9.89
C LEU A 33 2.83 -10.77 10.80
N GLN A 34 3.11 -11.95 10.27
CA GLN A 34 3.17 -13.19 11.05
C GLN A 34 4.36 -13.19 12.01
N THR A 35 5.53 -12.79 11.52
CA THR A 35 6.77 -12.79 12.32
C THR A 35 6.67 -11.82 13.49
N GLU A 36 6.06 -10.66 13.28
CA GLU A 36 5.90 -9.65 14.31
C GLU A 36 4.64 -9.88 15.18
N ASN A 37 3.93 -10.96 14.91
CA ASN A 37 2.71 -11.31 15.62
C ASN A 37 1.67 -10.18 15.63
N ILE A 38 1.67 -9.37 14.58
CA ILE A 38 0.72 -8.25 14.44
C ILE A 38 -0.63 -8.77 13.99
N ALA A 39 -0.63 -9.72 13.04
CA ALA A 39 -1.86 -10.31 12.53
C ALA A 39 -1.59 -11.68 11.93
N THR A 40 -2.55 -12.58 12.09
CA THR A 40 -2.63 -13.82 11.33
C THR A 40 -3.82 -13.66 10.40
N LEU A 41 -3.55 -13.46 9.12
CA LEU A 41 -4.60 -13.29 8.12
C LEU A 41 -4.81 -14.60 7.38
N ASN A 42 -6.06 -15.10 7.41
CA ASN A 42 -6.43 -16.31 6.71
C ASN A 42 -6.58 -16.10 5.21
N GLU A 43 -6.78 -14.85 4.80
CA GLU A 43 -6.96 -14.51 3.40
C GLU A 43 -5.94 -13.44 2.98
N THR A 44 -5.34 -13.63 1.82
CA THR A 44 -4.39 -12.66 1.25
C THR A 44 -5.11 -11.48 0.60
N ARG A 45 -6.37 -11.66 0.21
CA ARG A 45 -7.18 -10.59 -0.39
C ARG A 45 -7.88 -9.81 0.71
N GLN A 46 -7.71 -8.50 0.70
CA GLN A 46 -8.30 -7.60 1.68
C GLN A 46 -8.91 -6.39 0.97
N THR A 47 -9.76 -5.66 1.67
CA THR A 47 -10.39 -4.44 1.14
C THR A 47 -9.78 -3.21 1.82
N VAL A 48 -9.34 -2.26 1.00
CA VAL A 48 -8.85 -0.96 1.48
C VAL A 48 -10.04 -0.05 1.72
N SER A 49 -10.19 0.43 2.95
CA SER A 49 -11.31 1.30 3.34
C SER A 49 -10.97 2.79 3.24
N ASP A 50 -9.70 3.13 3.32
CA ASP A 50 -9.22 4.50 3.22
C ASP A 50 -7.74 4.52 2.87
N VAL A 51 -7.26 5.68 2.44
CA VAL A 51 -5.83 5.89 2.15
C VAL A 51 -5.38 7.19 2.79
N SER A 52 -4.10 7.25 3.16
CA SER A 52 -3.49 8.47 3.69
C SER A 52 -2.03 8.54 3.25
N TYR A 53 -1.34 9.61 3.63
CA TYR A 53 0.05 9.79 3.25
C TYR A 53 0.93 9.91 4.49
N ALA A 54 1.93 9.05 4.59
CA ALA A 54 2.83 8.95 5.74
C ALA A 54 4.23 9.54 5.48
N GLY A 55 4.39 10.31 4.41
CA GLY A 55 5.68 10.91 4.08
C GLY A 55 6.70 9.87 3.61
N ASP A 56 7.99 10.14 3.87
CA ASP A 56 9.06 9.29 3.38
C ASP A 56 9.10 7.91 4.05
N GLU A 57 8.55 7.78 5.25
CA GLU A 57 8.57 6.50 6.00
C GLU A 57 7.62 5.45 5.44
N GLY A 58 6.55 5.85 4.80
CA GLY A 58 5.58 4.90 4.28
C GLY A 58 5.00 5.26 2.93
N GLY A 59 5.09 6.53 2.54
CA GLY A 59 4.47 7.04 1.33
C GLY A 59 2.95 6.97 1.41
N ILE A 60 2.32 6.50 0.35
CA ILE A 60 0.87 6.23 0.37
C ILE A 60 0.64 4.98 1.20
N VAL A 61 -0.19 5.09 2.23
CA VAL A 61 -0.55 3.97 3.08
C VAL A 61 -2.04 3.69 2.97
N CYS A 62 -2.39 2.41 3.08
CA CYS A 62 -3.75 1.93 2.94
C CYS A 62 -4.25 1.41 4.29
N HIS A 63 -5.49 1.74 4.61
CA HIS A 63 -6.15 1.33 5.83
C HIS A 63 -7.02 0.11 5.53
N ILE A 64 -6.72 -1.01 6.17
CA ILE A 64 -7.41 -2.28 5.99
C ILE A 64 -7.95 -2.73 7.34
N VAL A 65 -9.24 -3.07 7.40
CA VAL A 65 -9.84 -3.64 8.61
C VAL A 65 -10.18 -5.10 8.31
N PRO A 66 -9.36 -6.06 8.78
CA PRO A 66 -9.68 -7.48 8.60
C PRO A 66 -10.98 -7.84 9.32
N PRO A 67 -11.74 -8.85 8.81
CA PRO A 67 -13.05 -9.20 9.39
C PRO A 67 -13.03 -9.57 10.85
N ASP A 68 -11.91 -10.12 11.34
CA ASP A 68 -11.75 -10.57 12.71
C ASP A 68 -11.08 -9.56 13.63
N ARG A 69 -10.87 -8.32 13.15
CA ARG A 69 -10.20 -7.27 13.93
C ARG A 69 -11.04 -6.01 13.97
N ARG A 70 -10.93 -5.29 15.10
CA ARG A 70 -11.61 -3.99 15.27
C ARG A 70 -10.75 -2.83 14.82
N GLU A 71 -9.42 -3.04 14.79
CA GLU A 71 -8.48 -1.97 14.45
C GLU A 71 -8.00 -2.11 13.01
N ALA A 72 -7.83 -0.98 12.35
CA ALA A 72 -7.29 -0.95 11.00
C ALA A 72 -5.81 -1.30 11.02
N LEU A 73 -5.38 -2.08 10.01
CA LEU A 73 -3.98 -2.23 9.68
C LEU A 73 -3.62 -1.12 8.71
N VAL A 74 -2.52 -0.43 8.97
CA VAL A 74 -2.01 0.61 8.09
C VAL A 74 -0.77 0.07 7.40
N VAL A 75 -0.85 -0.15 6.10
CA VAL A 75 0.24 -0.76 5.33
C VAL A 75 0.56 0.10 4.11
N SER A 76 1.85 0.12 3.73
CA SER A 76 2.28 0.87 2.57
C SER A 76 1.71 0.28 1.29
N LEU A 77 1.28 1.14 0.37
CA LEU A 77 0.82 0.71 -0.95
C LEU A 77 1.87 -0.12 -1.69
N THR A 78 3.16 0.07 -1.40
CA THR A 78 4.24 -0.70 -2.03
C THR A 78 4.18 -2.19 -1.72
N HIS A 79 3.47 -2.59 -0.67
CA HIS A 79 3.33 -4.00 -0.26
C HIS A 79 2.03 -4.63 -0.69
N LEU A 80 1.23 -3.92 -1.48
CA LEU A 80 -0.07 -4.39 -1.93
C LEU A 80 -0.11 -4.53 -3.45
N ARG A 81 -0.88 -5.52 -3.92
CA ARG A 81 -1.11 -5.71 -5.34
C ARG A 81 -2.56 -5.38 -5.64
N VAL A 82 -2.78 -4.39 -6.52
CA VAL A 82 -4.14 -4.04 -6.96
C VAL A 82 -4.51 -4.87 -8.17
N SER A 83 -5.83 -5.04 -8.40
CA SER A 83 -6.34 -5.76 -9.56
C SER A 83 -5.93 -5.05 -10.86
N ARG A 84 -5.52 -5.86 -11.86
CA ARG A 84 -5.17 -5.33 -13.20
C ARG A 84 -6.37 -4.68 -13.90
N THR A 85 -7.59 -5.04 -13.50
CA THR A 85 -8.81 -4.47 -14.07
C THR A 85 -9.14 -3.10 -13.47
N MET A 86 -8.49 -2.72 -12.37
CA MET A 86 -8.69 -1.41 -11.76
C MET A 86 -8.10 -0.32 -12.66
N PRO A 87 -8.85 0.77 -12.96
CA PRO A 87 -8.35 1.83 -13.84
C PRO A 87 -7.04 2.47 -13.39
N LEU A 88 -6.76 2.43 -12.10
CA LEU A 88 -5.55 3.01 -11.51
C LEU A 88 -4.37 2.04 -11.43
N ALA A 89 -4.54 0.79 -11.88
CA ALA A 89 -3.51 -0.25 -11.70
C ALA A 89 -2.15 0.16 -12.26
N SER A 90 -2.11 0.74 -13.46
CA SER A 90 -0.86 1.18 -14.08
C SER A 90 -0.15 2.26 -13.25
N ALA A 91 -0.90 3.26 -12.78
CA ALA A 91 -0.35 4.34 -11.97
C ALA A 91 0.16 3.82 -10.61
N VAL A 92 -0.53 2.86 -10.02
CA VAL A 92 -0.10 2.22 -8.77
C VAL A 92 1.21 1.46 -8.96
N VAL A 93 1.31 0.68 -10.05
CA VAL A 93 2.54 -0.09 -10.35
C VAL A 93 3.72 0.87 -10.57
N ASP A 94 3.52 1.95 -11.31
CA ASP A 94 4.56 2.94 -11.56
C ASP A 94 5.02 3.59 -10.24
N TYR A 95 4.09 3.93 -9.38
CA TYR A 95 4.39 4.48 -8.06
C TYR A 95 5.22 3.51 -7.22
N GLN A 96 4.80 2.24 -7.16
CA GLN A 96 5.48 1.21 -6.39
C GLN A 96 6.92 1.02 -6.87
N LYS A 97 7.12 0.92 -8.18
CA LYS A 97 8.46 0.75 -8.77
C LYS A 97 9.37 1.95 -8.48
N HIS A 98 8.84 3.15 -8.62
CA HIS A 98 9.60 4.37 -8.38
C HIS A 98 10.05 4.46 -6.92
N ARG A 99 9.15 4.16 -5.99
CA ARG A 99 9.45 4.22 -4.56
C ARG A 99 10.49 3.18 -4.15
N VAL A 100 10.35 1.94 -4.62
CA VAL A 100 11.32 0.87 -4.33
C VAL A 100 12.71 1.24 -4.84
N LYS A 101 12.79 1.81 -6.05
CA LYS A 101 14.05 2.26 -6.65
C LYS A 101 14.71 3.36 -5.80
N LYS A 102 13.92 4.32 -5.33
CA LYS A 102 14.43 5.43 -4.50
C LYS A 102 14.93 4.92 -3.14
N LEU A 103 14.20 3.99 -2.52
CA LEU A 103 14.61 3.40 -1.25
C LEU A 103 15.93 2.63 -1.38
N LYS A 104 16.12 1.91 -2.48
CA LYS A 104 17.38 1.22 -2.75
C LYS A 104 18.54 2.18 -2.87
N LYS A 105 18.35 3.31 -3.56
CA LYS A 105 19.40 4.33 -3.69
C LYS A 105 19.81 4.91 -2.34
N GLN A 106 18.85 5.13 -1.45
CA GLN A 106 19.14 5.62 -0.10
C GLN A 106 19.93 4.62 0.73
N SER A 107 19.69 3.33 0.53
CA SER A 107 20.40 2.28 1.26
C SER A 107 21.88 2.20 0.92
N TYR A 108 22.27 2.68 -0.25
CA TYR A 108 23.65 2.63 -0.71
C TYR A 108 24.41 3.95 -0.53
N SER A 109 23.76 4.98 -0.05
CA SER A 109 24.40 6.30 0.12
C SER A 109 25.02 6.47 1.49
#